data_cec5e645359f5d50a74d4519a391207e
#
_entry.id   cec5e645359f5d50a74d4519a391207e
#
_cell.length_a   1.000
_cell.length_b   1.000
_cell.length_c   1.000
_cell.angle_alpha   90.00
_cell.angle_beta   90.00
_cell.angle_gamma   90.00
#
_symmetry.space_group_name_H-M   'P 1'
#
loop_
_entity.id
_entity.type
_entity.pdbx_description
1 polymer ?
#
loop_
_entity_poly.entity_id
_entity_poly.type
_entity_poly.pdbx_seq_one_letter_code
_entity_poly.pdbx_strand_id
1 'polypeptide(L)'
;MSVFEANLPLPPRLKKDTLRVVPLGGLGEVGRNMTVYEINGKLLIVDCGVLFPEESQPGVDLILPDFSYIVDRLDDVVAMVLTHGHEDHIGAVPYLLRRRPDIPLVGSE
;
A
#
# COMPACT_ATOMS: atom_id res chain seq x y z
N MET A 1 12.59 -9.75 -14.85
CA MET A 1 11.76 -10.18 -13.71
C MET A 1 11.42 -8.97 -12.87
N SER A 2 10.15 -8.83 -12.54
CA SER A 2 9.69 -7.76 -11.65
C SER A 2 10.24 -7.97 -10.24
N VAL A 3 10.58 -6.87 -9.54
CA VAL A 3 10.94 -6.94 -8.12
C VAL A 3 9.82 -7.54 -7.27
N PHE A 4 8.58 -7.49 -7.77
CA PHE A 4 7.43 -8.06 -7.08
C PHE A 4 7.37 -9.58 -7.18
N GLU A 5 8.15 -10.17 -8.06
CA GLU A 5 8.24 -11.62 -8.24
C GLU A 5 9.43 -12.23 -7.49
N ALA A 6 10.03 -11.46 -6.61
CA ALA A 6 11.27 -11.83 -5.92
C ALA A 6 11.08 -13.02 -4.99
N ASN A 7 10.69 -14.14 -5.48
CA ASN A 7 10.72 -15.48 -4.85
C ASN A 7 10.38 -15.53 -3.35
N LEU A 8 9.68 -14.50 -2.85
CA LEU A 8 9.19 -14.54 -1.48
C LEU A 8 7.99 -15.47 -1.42
N PRO A 9 7.95 -16.38 -0.47
CA PRO A 9 6.80 -17.25 -0.32
C PRO A 9 5.57 -16.41 0.00
N LEU A 10 4.42 -16.81 -0.57
CA LEU A 10 3.16 -16.18 -0.18
C LEU A 10 2.92 -16.45 1.31
N PRO A 11 2.40 -15.46 2.04
CA PRO A 11 2.07 -15.68 3.43
C PRO A 11 1.00 -16.76 3.56
N PRO A 12 0.99 -17.53 4.65
CA PRO A 12 -0.01 -18.55 4.84
C PRO A 12 -1.43 -17.96 4.88
N ARG A 13 -2.41 -18.76 4.44
CA ARG A 13 -3.80 -18.38 4.50
C ARG A 13 -4.20 -18.12 5.95
N LEU A 14 -4.90 -17.01 6.21
CA LEU A 14 -5.39 -16.68 7.53
C LEU A 14 -6.54 -17.59 7.95
N LYS A 15 -6.55 -17.98 9.22
CA LYS A 15 -7.71 -18.62 9.83
C LYS A 15 -8.87 -17.62 9.89
N LYS A 16 -10.10 -18.14 9.91
CA LYS A 16 -11.30 -17.33 10.03
C LYS A 16 -11.21 -16.41 11.26
N ASP A 17 -11.65 -15.16 11.08
CA ASP A 17 -11.70 -14.12 12.10
C ASP A 17 -10.34 -13.77 12.72
N THR A 18 -9.27 -14.02 11.99
CA THR A 18 -7.91 -13.62 12.37
C THR A 18 -7.51 -12.38 11.58
N LEU A 19 -6.97 -11.39 12.26
CA LEU A 19 -6.48 -10.16 11.64
C LEU A 19 -4.98 -10.27 11.32
N ARG A 20 -4.62 -9.91 10.10
CA ARG A 20 -3.22 -9.73 9.71
C ARG A 20 -2.97 -8.26 9.41
N VAL A 21 -1.91 -7.72 9.98
CA VAL A 21 -1.47 -6.34 9.74
C VAL A 21 -0.18 -6.39 8.96
N VAL A 22 -0.16 -5.78 7.77
CA VAL A 22 0.99 -5.82 6.87
C VAL A 22 1.41 -4.40 6.52
N PRO A 23 2.48 -3.86 7.12
CA PRO A 23 3.02 -2.58 6.67
C PRO A 23 3.77 -2.78 5.35
N LEU A 24 3.42 -1.97 4.35
CA LEU A 24 4.06 -1.98 3.03
C LEU A 24 5.05 -0.83 2.86
N GLY A 25 5.10 0.08 3.82
CA GLY A 25 6.02 1.19 3.86
C GLY A 25 5.84 1.97 5.15
N GLY A 26 6.76 2.90 5.43
CA GLY A 26 6.69 3.76 6.62
C GLY A 26 7.42 3.22 7.85
N LEU A 27 7.89 2.00 7.84
CA LEU A 27 8.68 1.45 8.95
C LEU A 27 10.15 1.87 8.80
N GLY A 28 10.66 2.53 9.83
CA GLY A 28 12.06 2.97 9.85
C GLY A 28 12.35 4.11 8.89
N GLU A 29 11.34 4.80 8.37
CA GLU A 29 11.48 5.90 7.42
C GLU A 29 10.34 6.91 7.58
N VAL A 30 10.54 8.10 7.05
CA VAL A 30 9.49 9.13 6.97
C VAL A 30 8.99 9.17 5.52
N GLY A 31 7.77 8.72 5.30
CA GLY A 31 7.19 8.64 3.97
C GLY A 31 6.79 7.24 3.59
N ARG A 32 6.25 7.05 2.39
CA ARG A 32 5.70 5.79 1.88
C ARG A 32 4.72 5.11 2.85
N ASN A 33 3.99 5.87 3.65
CA ASN A 33 3.12 5.29 4.67
C ASN A 33 2.00 4.48 4.01
N MET A 34 1.94 3.20 4.31
CA MET A 34 0.90 2.31 3.81
C MET A 34 0.85 1.06 4.68
N THR A 35 -0.34 0.74 5.16
CA THR A 35 -0.56 -0.47 5.95
C THR A 35 -1.82 -1.16 5.44
N VAL A 36 -1.76 -2.47 5.33
CA VAL A 36 -2.90 -3.30 4.93
C VAL A 36 -3.37 -4.11 6.13
N TYR A 37 -4.67 -4.07 6.36
CA TYR A 37 -5.34 -4.92 7.36
C TYR A 37 -6.14 -5.96 6.62
N GLU A 38 -5.90 -7.23 6.92
CA GLU A 38 -6.57 -8.34 6.26
C GLU A 38 -7.36 -9.18 7.27
N ILE A 39 -8.62 -9.42 6.96
CA ILE A 39 -9.47 -10.32 7.72
C ILE A 39 -10.49 -10.98 6.78
N ASN A 40 -10.66 -12.29 6.91
CA ASN A 40 -11.67 -13.07 6.16
C ASN A 40 -11.65 -12.80 4.64
N GLY A 41 -10.45 -12.69 4.06
CA GLY A 41 -10.28 -12.47 2.62
C GLY A 41 -10.54 -11.04 2.17
N LYS A 42 -10.77 -10.10 3.08
CA LYS A 42 -10.99 -8.69 2.77
C LYS A 42 -9.79 -7.86 3.20
N LEU A 43 -9.49 -6.84 2.44
CA LEU A 43 -8.36 -5.94 2.69
C LEU A 43 -8.86 -4.52 2.94
N LEU A 44 -8.29 -3.89 3.97
CA LEU A 44 -8.46 -2.46 4.23
C LEU A 44 -7.08 -1.81 4.15
N ILE A 45 -6.95 -0.77 3.33
CA ILE A 45 -5.70 -0.04 3.19
C ILE A 45 -5.79 1.24 4.01
N VAL A 46 -4.77 1.52 4.81
CA VAL A 46 -4.65 2.80 5.53
C VAL A 46 -3.43 3.53 5.00
N ASP A 47 -3.67 4.65 4.36
CA ASP A 47 -2.71 5.50 3.67
C ASP A 47 -2.05 4.82 2.47
N CYS A 48 -1.58 5.62 1.53
CA CYS A 48 -0.89 5.17 0.33
C CYS A 48 0.03 6.32 -0.11
N GLY A 49 1.13 6.49 0.61
CA GLY A 49 2.01 7.64 0.47
C GLY A 49 3.24 7.39 -0.38
N VAL A 50 3.97 8.46 -0.65
CA VAL A 50 5.25 8.39 -1.35
C VAL A 50 6.37 8.78 -0.41
N LEU A 51 7.58 8.39 -0.77
CA LEU A 51 8.81 8.88 -0.19
C LEU A 51 9.57 9.64 -1.27
N PHE A 52 10.02 10.86 -0.97
CA PHE A 52 10.86 11.61 -1.89
C PHE A 52 12.29 11.07 -1.82
N PRO A 53 12.94 10.85 -2.98
CA PRO A 53 14.29 10.31 -2.99
C PRO A 53 15.29 11.34 -2.45
N GLU A 54 16.38 10.84 -1.88
CA GLU A 54 17.49 11.68 -1.48
C GLU A 54 18.31 12.12 -2.70
N GLU A 55 19.12 13.18 -2.54
CA GLU A 55 19.99 13.68 -3.63
C GLU A 55 20.94 12.61 -4.16
N SER A 56 21.27 11.62 -3.34
CA SER A 56 22.14 10.49 -3.73
C SER A 56 21.47 9.53 -4.71
N GLN A 57 20.21 9.73 -5.04
CA GLN A 57 19.43 8.86 -5.93
C GLN A 57 19.03 9.59 -7.21
N PRO A 58 20.00 9.98 -8.07
CA PRO A 58 19.69 10.73 -9.28
C PRO A 58 18.81 9.91 -10.24
N GLY A 59 17.86 10.58 -10.88
CA GLY A 59 16.95 9.95 -11.81
C GLY A 59 15.74 9.27 -11.16
N VAL A 60 15.63 9.28 -9.82
CA VAL A 60 14.48 8.78 -9.09
C VAL A 60 13.62 9.96 -8.66
N ASP A 61 12.36 10.01 -9.11
CA ASP A 61 11.44 11.10 -8.77
C ASP A 61 10.65 10.82 -7.48
N LEU A 62 10.12 9.59 -7.35
CA LEU A 62 9.32 9.20 -6.21
C LEU A 62 9.64 7.76 -5.83
N ILE A 63 9.50 7.46 -4.56
CA ILE A 63 9.61 6.10 -4.04
C ILE A 63 8.22 5.69 -3.55
N LEU A 64 7.70 4.61 -4.12
CA LEU A 64 6.35 4.11 -3.82
C LEU A 64 6.41 2.99 -2.78
N PRO A 65 5.30 2.73 -2.06
CA PRO A 65 5.19 1.52 -1.26
C PRO A 65 5.33 0.27 -2.13
N ASP A 66 5.65 -0.86 -1.51
CA ASP A 66 5.69 -2.15 -2.19
C ASP A 66 4.27 -2.71 -2.32
N PHE A 67 3.70 -2.64 -3.51
CA PHE A 67 2.35 -3.12 -3.79
C PHE A 67 2.27 -4.63 -4.04
N SER A 68 3.38 -5.37 -3.98
CA SER A 68 3.40 -6.79 -4.36
C SER A 68 2.41 -7.63 -3.55
N TYR A 69 2.18 -7.27 -2.30
CA TYR A 69 1.25 -8.00 -1.43
C TYR A 69 -0.20 -7.93 -1.90
N ILE A 70 -0.58 -6.82 -2.56
CA ILE A 70 -1.98 -6.56 -2.90
C ILE A 70 -2.25 -6.52 -4.40
N VAL A 71 -1.21 -6.56 -5.25
CA VAL A 71 -1.36 -6.31 -6.70
C VAL A 71 -2.34 -7.29 -7.36
N ASP A 72 -2.40 -8.54 -6.89
CA ASP A 72 -3.31 -9.55 -7.43
C ASP A 72 -4.61 -9.68 -6.62
N ARG A 73 -4.79 -8.81 -5.62
CA ARG A 73 -5.91 -8.88 -4.68
C ARG A 73 -6.66 -7.56 -4.57
N LEU A 74 -6.59 -6.71 -5.60
CA LEU A 74 -7.23 -5.40 -5.54
C LEU A 74 -8.75 -5.50 -5.44
N ASP A 75 -9.36 -6.57 -5.97
CA ASP A 75 -10.81 -6.80 -5.86
C ASP A 75 -11.25 -7.11 -4.43
N ASP A 76 -10.33 -7.55 -3.58
CA ASP A 76 -10.60 -7.83 -2.17
C ASP A 76 -10.53 -6.57 -1.30
N VAL A 77 -10.02 -5.46 -1.84
CA VAL A 77 -9.91 -4.21 -1.11
C VAL A 77 -11.29 -3.59 -0.94
N VAL A 78 -11.74 -3.47 0.32
CA VAL A 78 -13.06 -2.90 0.61
C VAL A 78 -13.05 -1.38 0.68
N ALA A 79 -11.92 -0.78 1.08
CA ALA A 79 -11.77 0.66 1.14
C ALA A 79 -10.30 1.04 1.35
N MET A 80 -9.99 2.29 1.07
CA MET A 80 -8.72 2.91 1.42
C MET A 80 -9.00 4.10 2.32
N VAL A 81 -8.46 4.08 3.54
CA VAL A 81 -8.62 5.16 4.52
C VAL A 81 -7.41 6.08 4.45
N LEU A 82 -7.65 7.36 4.26
CA LEU A 82 -6.60 8.37 4.18
C LEU A 82 -6.63 9.20 5.45
N THR A 83 -5.54 9.13 6.24
CA THR A 83 -5.51 9.78 7.54
C THR A 83 -5.35 11.29 7.44
N HIS A 84 -4.60 11.77 6.45
CA HIS A 84 -4.48 13.20 6.15
C HIS A 84 -3.91 13.43 4.75
N GLY A 85 -3.94 14.66 4.27
CA GLY A 85 -3.70 15.00 2.87
C GLY A 85 -2.25 15.25 2.48
N HIS A 86 -1.27 14.87 3.28
CA HIS A 86 0.14 15.04 2.94
C HIS A 86 0.63 13.95 1.99
N GLU A 87 1.60 14.29 1.13
CA GLU A 87 2.12 13.38 0.11
C GLU A 87 2.66 12.07 0.68
N ASP A 88 3.25 12.09 1.87
CA ASP A 88 3.75 10.88 2.53
C ASP A 88 2.64 9.94 2.98
N HIS A 89 1.37 10.36 2.88
CA HIS A 89 0.20 9.56 3.19
C HIS A 89 -0.73 9.33 2.00
N ILE A 90 -0.72 10.20 0.98
CA ILE A 90 -1.65 10.08 -0.16
C ILE A 90 -0.96 10.07 -1.52
N GLY A 91 0.34 10.37 -1.59
CA GLY A 91 1.01 10.62 -2.87
C GLY A 91 1.02 9.42 -3.83
N ALA A 92 0.90 8.20 -3.34
CA ALA A 92 0.88 7.01 -4.18
C ALA A 92 -0.53 6.55 -4.58
N VAL A 93 -1.58 7.21 -4.10
CA VAL A 93 -2.97 6.86 -4.41
C VAL A 93 -3.24 6.79 -5.93
N PRO A 94 -2.79 7.76 -6.76
CA PRO A 94 -3.06 7.69 -8.19
C PRO A 94 -2.48 6.44 -8.86
N TYR A 95 -1.35 5.96 -8.37
CA TYR A 95 -0.70 4.77 -8.95
C TYR A 95 -1.52 3.51 -8.68
N LEU A 96 -2.13 3.41 -7.51
CA LEU A 96 -2.97 2.28 -7.18
C LEU A 96 -4.32 2.36 -7.91
N LEU A 97 -4.91 3.54 -8.02
CA LEU A 97 -6.18 3.76 -8.71
C LEU A 97 -6.09 3.52 -10.21
N ARG A 98 -4.90 3.55 -10.80
CA ARG A 98 -4.73 3.16 -12.20
C ARG A 98 -5.06 1.70 -12.42
N ARG A 99 -4.86 0.85 -11.41
CA ARG A 99 -5.13 -0.58 -11.49
C ARG A 99 -6.57 -0.91 -11.13
N ARG A 100 -7.16 -0.17 -10.20
CA ARG A 100 -8.55 -0.30 -9.82
C ARG A 100 -9.12 1.08 -9.47
N PRO A 101 -9.74 1.77 -10.46
CA PRO A 101 -10.21 3.15 -10.27
C PRO A 101 -11.37 3.32 -9.29
N ASP A 102 -12.10 2.25 -8.98
CA ASP A 102 -13.31 2.31 -8.18
C ASP A 102 -13.11 1.94 -6.70
N ILE A 103 -11.86 1.89 -6.23
CA ILE A 103 -11.61 1.64 -4.80
C ILE A 103 -12.26 2.76 -3.98
N PRO A 104 -13.13 2.44 -3.01
CA PRO A 104 -13.72 3.47 -2.16
C PRO A 104 -12.66 4.17 -1.33
N LEU A 105 -12.68 5.50 -1.33
CA LEU A 105 -11.76 6.33 -0.55
C LEU A 105 -12.51 6.94 0.61
N VAL A 106 -11.94 6.83 1.81
CA VAL A 106 -12.50 7.41 3.04
C VAL A 106 -11.44 8.31 3.65
N GLY A 107 -11.80 9.57 3.87
CA GLY A 107 -10.86 10.52 4.44
C GLY A 107 -11.59 11.71 5.04
N SER A 108 -10.81 12.62 5.65
CA SER A 108 -11.34 13.89 6.15
C SER A 108 -11.45 14.91 5.00
N GLU A 109 -12.29 15.87 5.19
CA GLU A 109 -12.37 17.01 4.28
C GLU A 109 -11.16 17.91 4.36
#